data_00b98c5887510500e9a856d18b49e17a
#
_entry.id   00b98c5887510500e9a856d18b49e17a
#
_cell.length_a   1.000
_cell.length_b   1.000
_cell.length_c   1.000
_cell.angle_alpha   90.00
_cell.angle_beta   90.00
_cell.angle_gamma   90.00
#
_symmetry.space_group_name_H-M   'P 1'
#
loop_
_entity.id
_entity.type
_entity.pdbx_description
1 polymer ?
#
loop_
_entity_poly.entity_id
_entity_poly.type
_entity_poly.pdbx_seq_one_letter_code
_entity_poly.pdbx_strand_id
1 'polypeptide(L)'
;VVDTVKKLNWGPDIIHVHGWLASLLPLYLRTYYGNEPLFDGCKIVTSIYSQDFEGTLCQDLSKKISFDGIDGAQYAHLDTPSYLNIMKTAIDHSDAVIEGSPDLSDELSAYLKKATCPVLNFHNKDEFSQAYIDFYKSKVLGA
;
A
#
# COMPACT_ATOMS: atom_id res chain seq x y z
N VAL A 1 -8.31 -9.45 8.36
CA VAL A 1 -6.93 -9.91 8.05
C VAL A 1 -6.05 -9.74 9.28
N VAL A 2 -5.82 -8.52 9.78
CA VAL A 2 -4.92 -8.24 10.92
C VAL A 2 -5.28 -9.10 12.15
N ASP A 3 -6.53 -9.10 12.58
CA ASP A 3 -6.99 -9.92 13.73
C ASP A 3 -6.80 -11.41 13.52
N THR A 4 -6.92 -11.90 12.29
CA THR A 4 -6.69 -13.31 11.96
C THR A 4 -5.22 -13.66 12.14
N VAL A 5 -4.32 -12.83 11.62
CA VAL A 5 -2.86 -12.99 11.76
C VAL A 5 -2.48 -12.97 13.25
N LYS A 6 -3.03 -12.03 14.02
CA LYS A 6 -2.81 -11.93 15.48
C LYS A 6 -3.30 -13.18 16.22
N LYS A 7 -4.51 -13.67 15.92
CA LYS A 7 -5.07 -14.89 16.55
C LYS A 7 -4.28 -16.15 16.23
N LEU A 8 -3.70 -16.22 15.03
CA LEU A 8 -2.85 -17.33 14.63
C LEU A 8 -1.42 -17.24 15.18
N ASN A 9 -1.07 -16.10 15.80
CA ASN A 9 0.28 -15.78 16.26
C ASN A 9 1.33 -16.03 15.17
N TRP A 10 1.03 -15.60 13.95
CA TRP A 10 1.88 -15.77 12.76
C TRP A 10 2.33 -14.42 12.22
N GLY A 11 3.62 -14.09 12.41
CA GLY A 11 4.23 -12.88 11.89
C GLY A 11 4.60 -13.05 10.41
N PRO A 12 4.01 -12.31 9.47
CA PRO A 12 4.36 -12.38 8.06
C PRO A 12 5.66 -11.61 7.79
N ASP A 13 6.52 -12.12 6.90
CA ASP A 13 7.67 -11.38 6.39
C ASP A 13 7.23 -10.28 5.41
N ILE A 14 6.21 -10.57 4.61
CA ILE A 14 5.64 -9.65 3.61
C ILE A 14 4.12 -9.63 3.73
N ILE A 15 3.54 -8.43 3.74
CA ILE A 15 2.11 -8.21 3.50
C ILE A 15 1.98 -7.55 2.13
N HIS A 16 1.37 -8.28 1.18
CA HIS A 16 1.10 -7.76 -0.15
C HIS A 16 -0.36 -7.31 -0.27
N VAL A 17 -0.54 -6.03 -0.51
CA VAL A 17 -1.84 -5.35 -0.62
C VAL A 17 -2.18 -5.16 -2.09
N HIS A 18 -3.41 -5.48 -2.49
CA HIS A 18 -3.87 -5.39 -3.87
C HIS A 18 -5.03 -4.39 -4.01
N GLY A 19 -4.81 -3.39 -4.84
CA GLY A 19 -5.83 -2.43 -5.26
C GLY A 19 -6.38 -1.53 -4.15
N TRP A 20 -7.34 -0.69 -4.50
CA TRP A 20 -7.80 0.40 -3.66
C TRP A 20 -8.62 -0.04 -2.43
N LEU A 21 -9.34 -1.16 -2.51
CA LEU A 21 -10.15 -1.65 -1.37
C LEU A 21 -9.33 -1.97 -0.12
N ALA A 22 -8.07 -2.36 -0.29
CA ALA A 22 -7.17 -2.68 0.81
C ALA A 22 -6.12 -1.59 1.08
N SER A 23 -6.18 -0.47 0.37
CA SER A 23 -5.14 0.56 0.32
C SER A 23 -4.93 1.34 1.63
N LEU A 24 -5.87 1.30 2.57
CA LEU A 24 -5.69 1.86 3.91
C LEU A 24 -4.86 0.95 4.83
N LEU A 25 -4.69 -0.32 4.47
CA LEU A 25 -3.96 -1.27 5.31
C LEU A 25 -2.49 -0.87 5.55
N PRO A 26 -1.72 -0.39 4.55
CA PRO A 26 -0.38 0.14 4.78
C PRO A 26 -0.33 1.23 5.84
N LEU A 27 -1.20 2.23 5.74
CA LEU A 27 -1.31 3.30 6.75
C LEU A 27 -1.52 2.72 8.14
N TYR A 28 -2.52 1.85 8.33
CA TYR A 28 -2.83 1.27 9.63
C TYR A 28 -1.71 0.40 10.19
N LEU A 29 -1.04 -0.39 9.36
CA LEU A 29 0.09 -1.21 9.78
C LEU A 29 1.28 -0.37 10.24
N ARG A 30 1.52 0.79 9.62
CA ARG A 30 2.62 1.68 9.98
C ARG A 30 2.32 2.61 11.16
N THR A 31 1.04 2.87 11.44
CA THR A 31 0.62 3.80 12.49
C THR A 31 -0.06 3.08 13.64
N TYR A 32 -1.33 2.69 13.50
CA TYR A 32 -2.15 2.08 14.55
C TYR A 32 -1.54 0.76 15.08
N TYR A 33 -1.02 -0.08 14.19
CA TYR A 33 -0.34 -1.34 14.53
C TYR A 33 1.18 -1.24 14.55
N GLY A 34 1.74 -0.03 14.46
CA GLY A 34 3.18 0.20 14.34
C GLY A 34 4.02 -0.33 15.51
N ASN A 35 3.41 -0.48 16.69
CA ASN A 35 4.03 -1.03 17.89
C ASN A 35 3.64 -2.50 18.15
N GLU A 36 2.96 -3.16 17.23
CA GLU A 36 2.57 -4.56 17.39
C GLU A 36 3.74 -5.47 17.03
N PRO A 37 4.31 -6.23 17.98
CA PRO A 37 5.52 -7.03 17.74
C PRO A 37 5.39 -8.04 16.61
N LEU A 38 4.15 -8.47 16.31
CA LEU A 38 3.86 -9.43 15.25
C LEU A 38 4.17 -8.91 13.84
N PHE A 39 4.15 -7.58 13.67
CA PHE A 39 4.45 -6.90 12.39
C PHE A 39 5.83 -6.24 12.39
N ASP A 40 6.62 -6.45 13.45
CA ASP A 40 7.99 -5.93 13.50
C ASP A 40 8.84 -6.54 12.37
N GLY A 41 9.49 -5.68 11.59
CA GLY A 41 10.26 -6.10 10.41
C GLY A 41 9.44 -6.52 9.18
N CYS A 42 8.11 -6.63 9.29
CA CYS A 42 7.23 -6.97 8.17
C CYS A 42 7.33 -5.91 7.06
N LYS A 43 7.52 -6.35 5.81
CA LYS A 43 7.53 -5.50 4.62
C LYS A 43 6.14 -5.39 4.02
N ILE A 44 5.77 -4.17 3.64
CA ILE A 44 4.48 -3.88 3.02
C ILE A 44 4.70 -3.60 1.53
N VAL A 45 4.08 -4.39 0.68
CA VAL A 45 4.11 -4.22 -0.77
C VAL A 45 2.69 -3.88 -1.25
N THR A 46 2.54 -2.87 -2.09
CA THR A 46 1.23 -2.49 -2.65
C THR A 46 1.25 -2.62 -4.17
N SER A 47 0.34 -3.44 -4.71
CA SER A 47 0.06 -3.48 -6.15
C SER A 47 -1.04 -2.50 -6.52
N ILE A 48 -0.77 -1.67 -7.53
CA ILE A 48 -1.65 -0.62 -8.03
C ILE A 48 -2.19 -1.04 -9.40
N TYR A 49 -3.48 -0.87 -9.60
CA TYR A 49 -4.16 -1.23 -10.84
C TYR A 49 -4.86 -0.01 -11.44
N SER A 50 -5.20 -0.07 -12.73
CA SER A 50 -5.98 0.97 -13.43
C SER A 50 -7.46 0.99 -13.06
N GLN A 51 -7.93 0.03 -12.25
CA GLN A 51 -9.31 -0.03 -11.77
C GLN A 51 -9.54 1.04 -10.70
N ASP A 52 -10.07 2.15 -11.12
CA ASP A 52 -10.42 3.29 -10.29
C ASP A 52 -11.94 3.38 -10.03
N PHE A 53 -12.32 4.37 -9.25
CA PHE A 53 -13.71 4.78 -9.05
C PHE A 53 -13.82 6.30 -9.28
N GLU A 54 -14.97 6.72 -9.77
CA GLU A 54 -15.27 8.14 -9.95
C GLU A 54 -15.65 8.81 -8.61
N GLY A 55 -15.27 10.08 -8.47
CA GLY A 55 -15.60 10.88 -7.30
C GLY A 55 -14.73 10.60 -6.09
N THR A 56 -15.34 10.60 -4.92
CA THR A 56 -14.66 10.40 -3.63
C THR A 56 -15.41 9.39 -2.77
N LEU A 57 -14.68 8.71 -1.90
CA LEU A 57 -15.28 7.93 -0.82
C LEU A 57 -15.99 8.87 0.19
N CYS A 58 -16.41 8.31 1.32
CA CYS A 58 -17.05 9.09 2.39
C CYS A 58 -16.19 10.32 2.77
N GLN A 59 -16.79 11.51 2.73
CA GLN A 59 -16.11 12.78 3.07
C GLN A 59 -15.60 12.82 4.53
N ASP A 60 -16.20 12.01 5.41
CA ASP A 60 -15.75 11.89 6.81
C ASP A 60 -14.65 10.84 7.02
N LEU A 61 -13.99 10.36 5.96
CA LEU A 61 -12.96 9.33 6.06
C LEU A 61 -11.81 9.78 6.95
N SER A 62 -11.29 11.00 6.74
CA SER A 62 -10.21 11.58 7.55
C SER A 62 -10.61 11.68 9.03
N LYS A 63 -11.84 12.08 9.34
CA LYS A 63 -12.35 12.12 10.72
C LYS A 63 -12.42 10.74 11.37
N LYS A 64 -12.82 9.71 10.60
CA LYS A 64 -12.86 8.32 11.10
C LYS A 64 -11.44 7.81 11.42
N ILE A 65 -10.48 8.12 10.58
CA ILE A 65 -9.06 7.75 10.80
C ILE A 65 -8.50 8.52 12.01
N SER A 66 -8.82 9.80 12.15
CA SER A 66 -8.44 10.62 13.32
C SER A 66 -8.99 10.04 14.63
N PHE A 67 -10.18 9.43 14.61
CA PHE A 67 -10.76 8.77 15.77
C PHE A 67 -9.93 7.59 16.29
N ASP A 68 -9.18 6.92 15.41
CA ASP A 68 -8.26 5.85 15.76
C ASP A 68 -6.92 6.37 16.33
N GLY A 69 -6.77 7.70 16.50
CA GLY A 69 -5.59 8.32 17.09
C GLY A 69 -4.40 8.44 16.15
N ILE A 70 -4.61 8.29 14.84
CA ILE A 70 -3.56 8.46 13.84
C ILE A 70 -3.32 9.96 13.59
N ASP A 71 -2.05 10.36 13.54
CA ASP A 71 -1.65 11.74 13.26
C ASP A 71 -2.12 12.18 11.86
N GLY A 72 -2.71 13.37 11.75
CA GLY A 72 -3.22 13.95 10.52
C GLY A 72 -2.19 14.06 9.39
N ALA A 73 -0.92 14.25 9.72
CA ALA A 73 0.17 14.28 8.75
C ALA A 73 0.31 12.96 7.97
N GLN A 74 -0.07 11.83 8.57
CA GLN A 74 0.03 10.51 7.97
C GLN A 74 -1.05 10.23 6.90
N TYR A 75 -2.16 10.96 6.92
CA TYR A 75 -3.27 10.77 6.00
C TYR A 75 -3.77 12.07 5.36
N ALA A 76 -2.91 13.08 5.23
CA ALA A 76 -3.27 14.39 4.66
C ALA A 76 -3.88 14.30 3.25
N HIS A 77 -3.51 13.32 2.44
CA HIS A 77 -4.13 13.07 1.14
C HIS A 77 -5.62 12.72 1.24
N LEU A 78 -6.07 12.16 2.37
CA LEU A 78 -7.44 11.65 2.57
C LEU A 78 -8.45 12.72 2.99
N ASP A 79 -8.05 13.99 3.07
CA ASP A 79 -8.99 15.10 3.21
C ASP A 79 -9.92 15.20 1.98
N THR A 80 -9.44 14.75 0.83
CA THR A 80 -10.25 14.49 -0.37
C THR A 80 -10.01 13.05 -0.80
N PRO A 81 -10.81 12.08 -0.34
CA PRO A 81 -10.55 10.65 -0.51
C PRO A 81 -10.95 10.16 -1.92
N SER A 82 -10.32 10.73 -2.95
CA SER A 82 -10.37 10.25 -4.33
C SER A 82 -9.52 8.99 -4.50
N TYR A 83 -9.73 8.25 -5.59
CA TYR A 83 -8.89 7.09 -5.92
C TYR A 83 -7.40 7.44 -5.87
N LEU A 84 -7.00 8.53 -6.54
CA LEU A 84 -5.61 8.98 -6.58
C LEU A 84 -5.03 9.23 -5.19
N ASN A 85 -5.78 9.91 -4.33
CA ASN A 85 -5.32 10.27 -2.99
C ASN A 85 -5.24 9.06 -2.04
N ILE A 86 -6.13 8.09 -2.22
CA ILE A 86 -6.06 6.82 -1.51
C ILE A 86 -4.83 6.02 -1.94
N MET A 87 -4.53 5.97 -3.25
CA MET A 87 -3.33 5.30 -3.75
C MET A 87 -2.04 6.00 -3.28
N LYS A 88 -2.00 7.34 -3.28
CA LYS A 88 -0.86 8.09 -2.71
C LYS A 88 -0.61 7.72 -1.25
N THR A 89 -1.66 7.67 -0.43
CA THR A 89 -1.53 7.26 0.98
C THR A 89 -0.98 5.83 1.10
N ALA A 90 -1.44 4.91 0.26
CA ALA A 90 -0.92 3.54 0.27
C ALA A 90 0.56 3.47 -0.13
N ILE A 91 0.97 4.23 -1.17
CA ILE A 91 2.36 4.31 -1.64
C ILE A 91 3.27 4.84 -0.52
N ASP A 92 2.87 5.93 0.14
CA ASP A 92 3.67 6.60 1.17
C ASP A 92 3.94 5.71 2.40
N HIS A 93 3.08 4.72 2.63
CA HIS A 93 3.20 3.78 3.76
C HIS A 93 3.68 2.37 3.35
N SER A 94 4.11 2.21 2.09
CA SER A 94 4.62 0.93 1.57
C SER A 94 6.14 0.92 1.50
N ASP A 95 6.75 -0.25 1.73
CA ASP A 95 8.19 -0.47 1.51
C ASP A 95 8.52 -0.68 0.04
N ALA A 96 7.55 -1.11 -0.75
CA ALA A 96 7.70 -1.28 -2.20
C ALA A 96 6.34 -1.23 -2.90
N VAL A 97 6.35 -0.90 -4.18
CA VAL A 97 5.15 -0.79 -5.01
C VAL A 97 5.31 -1.61 -6.28
N ILE A 98 4.23 -2.19 -6.76
CA ILE A 98 4.18 -2.93 -8.03
C ILE A 98 3.11 -2.30 -8.92
N GLU A 99 3.46 -1.95 -10.15
CA GLU A 99 2.50 -1.59 -11.18
C GLU A 99 1.80 -2.85 -11.68
N GLY A 100 0.56 -3.04 -11.27
CA GLY A 100 -0.26 -4.21 -11.61
C GLY A 100 -1.03 -4.07 -12.93
N SER A 101 -1.03 -2.87 -13.53
CA SER A 101 -1.63 -2.56 -14.83
C SER A 101 -0.69 -1.69 -15.65
N PRO A 102 -0.69 -1.85 -17.00
CA PRO A 102 0.18 -1.06 -17.88
C PRO A 102 -0.31 0.37 -18.10
N ASP A 103 -1.58 0.64 -17.79
CA ASP A 103 -2.33 1.84 -18.14
C ASP A 103 -2.76 2.65 -16.91
N LEU A 104 -1.83 2.85 -15.98
CA LEU A 104 -2.05 3.74 -14.84
C LEU A 104 -2.22 5.19 -15.32
N SER A 105 -3.02 5.99 -14.58
CA SER A 105 -3.18 7.41 -14.92
C SER A 105 -1.85 8.16 -14.89
N ASP A 106 -1.72 9.22 -15.71
CA ASP A 106 -0.52 10.03 -15.78
C ASP A 106 -0.15 10.62 -14.42
N GLU A 107 -1.14 11.03 -13.62
CA GLU A 107 -0.94 11.59 -12.29
C GLU A 107 -0.37 10.56 -11.31
N LEU A 108 -0.87 9.34 -11.33
CA LEU A 108 -0.40 8.25 -10.49
C LEU A 108 1.01 7.79 -10.92
N SER A 109 1.24 7.68 -12.22
CA SER A 109 2.55 7.37 -12.79
C SER A 109 3.60 8.44 -12.44
N ALA A 110 3.20 9.73 -12.48
CA ALA A 110 4.08 10.82 -12.07
C ALA A 110 4.38 10.79 -10.56
N TYR A 111 3.43 10.34 -9.74
CA TYR A 111 3.65 10.16 -8.31
C TYR A 111 4.61 9.01 -8.02
N LEU A 112 4.43 7.86 -8.68
CA LEU A 112 5.31 6.70 -8.55
C LEU A 112 6.77 7.01 -8.92
N LYS A 113 7.01 7.83 -9.94
CA LYS A 113 8.37 8.28 -10.31
C LYS A 113 9.08 9.08 -9.22
N LYS A 114 8.33 9.65 -8.27
CA LYS A 114 8.86 10.42 -7.14
C LYS A 114 8.89 9.60 -5.85
N ALA A 115 8.36 8.37 -5.87
CA ALA A 115 8.34 7.50 -4.71
C ALA A 115 9.77 7.19 -4.25
N THR A 116 9.97 7.17 -2.94
CA THR A 116 11.27 6.85 -2.32
C THR A 116 11.50 5.35 -2.17
N CYS A 117 10.44 4.57 -2.27
CA CYS A 117 10.49 3.11 -2.20
C CYS A 117 10.73 2.50 -3.60
N PRO A 118 11.27 1.27 -3.68
CA PRO A 118 11.39 0.53 -4.93
C PRO A 118 10.05 0.35 -5.63
N VAL A 119 10.04 0.55 -6.95
CA VAL A 119 8.87 0.32 -7.80
C VAL A 119 9.20 -0.74 -8.83
N LEU A 120 8.38 -1.79 -8.92
CA LEU A 120 8.42 -2.77 -10.00
C LEU A 120 7.43 -2.33 -11.08
N ASN A 121 7.92 -2.10 -12.29
CA ASN A 121 7.08 -1.79 -13.43
C ASN A 121 6.19 -2.98 -13.80
N PHE A 122 5.14 -2.73 -14.57
CA PHE A 122 4.24 -3.76 -15.03
C PHE A 122 4.96 -4.87 -15.81
N HIS A 123 4.60 -6.12 -15.51
CA HIS A 123 5.01 -7.32 -16.23
C HIS A 123 3.77 -8.08 -16.72
N ASN A 124 3.86 -8.66 -17.91
CA ASN A 124 2.78 -9.45 -18.49
C ASN A 124 2.59 -10.81 -17.78
N LYS A 125 1.55 -11.55 -18.16
CA LYS A 125 1.17 -12.81 -17.50
C LYS A 125 2.25 -13.89 -17.51
N ASP A 126 3.15 -13.88 -18.48
CA ASP A 126 4.17 -14.93 -18.64
C ASP A 126 5.42 -14.64 -17.80
N GLU A 127 5.64 -13.39 -17.45
CA GLU A 127 6.87 -12.90 -16.81
C GLU A 127 6.67 -12.48 -15.34
N PHE A 128 5.43 -12.14 -14.92
CA PHE A 128 5.21 -11.51 -13.63
C PHE A 128 5.67 -12.36 -12.45
N SER A 129 5.51 -13.68 -12.52
CA SER A 129 5.86 -14.56 -11.39
C SER A 129 7.34 -14.51 -11.06
N GLN A 130 8.21 -14.58 -12.07
CA GLN A 130 9.65 -14.50 -11.88
C GLN A 130 10.07 -13.08 -11.47
N ALA A 131 9.50 -12.05 -12.12
CA ALA A 131 9.77 -10.65 -11.79
C ALA A 131 9.40 -10.33 -10.33
N TYR A 132 8.28 -10.85 -9.83
CA TYR A 132 7.87 -10.65 -8.42
C TYR A 132 8.82 -11.35 -7.45
N ILE A 133 9.21 -12.61 -7.74
CA ILE A 133 10.16 -13.36 -6.91
C ILE A 133 11.49 -12.60 -6.80
N ASP A 134 12.02 -12.15 -7.93
CA ASP A 134 13.29 -11.43 -7.98
C ASP A 134 13.20 -10.07 -7.28
N PHE A 135 12.09 -9.37 -7.45
CA PHE A 135 11.82 -8.11 -6.78
C PHE A 135 11.72 -8.27 -5.26
N TYR A 136 10.97 -9.26 -4.78
CA TYR A 136 10.86 -9.53 -3.35
C TYR A 136 12.21 -9.85 -2.74
N LYS A 137 13.00 -10.74 -3.34
CA LYS A 137 14.32 -11.11 -2.85
C LYS A 137 15.28 -9.93 -2.84
N SER A 138 15.43 -9.26 -3.97
CA SER A 138 16.49 -8.27 -4.16
C SER A 138 16.15 -6.87 -3.63
N LYS A 139 14.87 -6.46 -3.62
CA LYS A 139 14.45 -5.09 -3.32
C LYS A 139 13.62 -4.96 -2.06
N VAL A 140 12.88 -6.00 -1.69
CA VAL A 140 11.99 -5.96 -0.52
C VAL A 140 12.66 -6.56 0.70
N LEU A 141 13.22 -7.76 0.58
CA LEU A 141 13.85 -8.48 1.69
C LEU A 141 15.37 -8.20 1.80
N GLY A 142 15.98 -7.71 0.73
CA GLY A 142 17.43 -7.39 0.73
C GLY A 142 18.33 -8.63 0.80
N ALA A 143 17.86 -9.75 0.23
CA ALA A 143 18.57 -11.03 0.23
C ALA A 143 19.36 -11.23 -1.05
#